data_8726781cd11525da9376fa943e89b380
#
_entry.id   8726781cd11525da9376fa943e89b380
#
_cell.length_a   1.000
_cell.length_b   1.000
_cell.length_c   1.000
_cell.angle_alpha   90.00
_cell.angle_beta   90.00
_cell.angle_gamma   90.00
#
_symmetry.space_group_name_H-M   'P 1'
#
loop_
_entity.id
_entity.type
_entity.pdbx_description
1 polymer ?
#
loop_
_entity_poly.entity_id
_entity_poly.type
_entity_poly.pdbx_seq_one_letter_code
_entity_poly.pdbx_strand_id
1 'polypeptide(L)'
;VDNSTWQIEIFNEGNFARFFKRLDEAERAVVDAAIQHVLVPLGIDICASEWGKSLGQGLYELRIRRNLETILREYGSPESVESLPNRWRKKRILIRIYCTFYGDRVVLLLGGYNKLRAPSQKQEQKEIKAARATLASWHRQQSY
;
A
#
# COMPACT_ATOMS: atom_id res chain seq x y z
N VAL A 1 24.19 5.58 -7.16
CA VAL A 1 22.98 5.64 -6.31
C VAL A 1 21.82 6.12 -7.13
N ASP A 2 20.77 5.34 -7.16
CA ASP A 2 19.55 5.72 -7.87
C ASP A 2 18.68 6.58 -6.97
N ASN A 3 18.60 7.88 -7.27
CA ASN A 3 17.81 8.83 -6.51
C ASN A 3 16.34 8.86 -6.94
N SER A 4 15.94 7.97 -7.88
CA SER A 4 14.55 7.93 -8.36
C SER A 4 13.63 7.11 -7.47
N THR A 5 14.17 6.28 -6.57
CA THR A 5 13.37 5.44 -5.70
C THR A 5 12.88 6.21 -4.47
N TRP A 6 11.73 5.78 -3.97
CA TRP A 6 11.11 6.37 -2.79
C TRP A 6 11.45 5.55 -1.55
N GLN A 7 11.55 6.24 -0.43
CA GLN A 7 11.81 5.62 0.88
C GLN A 7 10.48 5.38 1.58
N ILE A 8 10.32 4.18 2.14
CA ILE A 8 9.09 3.82 2.85
C ILE A 8 9.28 4.02 4.35
N GLU A 9 8.37 4.74 4.96
CA GLU A 9 8.28 4.88 6.41
C GLU A 9 6.90 4.44 6.87
N ILE A 10 6.81 3.90 8.06
CA ILE A 10 5.55 3.52 8.68
C ILE A 10 5.30 4.46 9.86
N PHE A 11 4.13 5.13 9.85
CA PHE A 11 3.76 6.00 10.96
C PHE A 11 3.28 5.14 12.12
N ASN A 12 4.01 5.16 13.22
CA ASN A 12 3.77 4.25 14.35
C ASN A 12 2.43 4.48 15.06
N GLU A 13 1.83 5.67 14.95
CA GLU A 13 0.51 5.94 15.51
C GLU A 13 -0.63 5.55 14.58
N GLY A 14 -0.31 5.14 13.34
CA GLY A 14 -1.30 4.60 12.43
C GLY A 14 -1.50 3.11 12.65
N ASN A 15 -2.40 2.51 11.86
CA ASN A 15 -2.74 1.11 12.03
C ASN A 15 -2.10 0.18 11.00
N PHE A 16 -1.15 0.67 10.21
CA PHE A 16 -0.57 -0.16 9.14
C PHE A 16 0.06 -1.44 9.68
N ALA A 17 0.86 -1.33 10.73
CA ALA A 17 1.55 -2.50 11.28
C ALA A 17 0.55 -3.56 11.79
N ARG A 18 -0.52 -3.14 12.49
CA ARG A 18 -1.57 -4.07 12.93
C ARG A 18 -2.31 -4.68 11.77
N PHE A 19 -2.65 -3.86 10.77
CA PHE A 19 -3.30 -4.34 9.56
C PHE A 19 -2.45 -5.41 8.88
N PHE A 20 -1.17 -5.13 8.67
CA PHE A 20 -0.25 -6.05 8.00
C PHE A 20 -0.13 -7.37 8.75
N LYS A 21 -0.05 -7.30 10.07
CA LYS A 21 0.10 -8.47 10.93
C LYS A 21 -1.11 -9.40 10.86
N ARG A 22 -2.31 -8.86 10.58
CA ARG A 22 -3.55 -9.65 10.47
C ARG A 22 -3.72 -10.32 9.12
N LEU A 23 -2.93 -9.97 8.14
CA LEU A 23 -2.98 -10.61 6.83
C LEU A 23 -2.40 -12.03 6.92
N ASP A 24 -2.87 -12.93 6.06
CA ASP A 24 -2.22 -14.23 5.96
C ASP A 24 -0.89 -14.10 5.20
N GLU A 25 -0.13 -15.19 5.13
CA GLU A 25 1.20 -15.15 4.52
C GLU A 25 1.15 -14.74 3.04
N ALA A 26 0.16 -15.24 2.29
CA ALA A 26 0.02 -14.90 0.89
C ALA A 26 -0.31 -13.43 0.70
N GLU A 27 -1.21 -12.90 1.52
CA GLU A 27 -1.57 -11.48 1.47
C GLU A 27 -0.40 -10.59 1.85
N ARG A 28 0.37 -10.95 2.85
CA ARG A 28 1.59 -10.20 3.22
C ARG A 28 2.60 -10.20 2.07
N ALA A 29 2.78 -11.34 1.41
CA ALA A 29 3.69 -11.42 0.27
C ALA A 29 3.26 -10.49 -0.87
N VAL A 30 1.96 -10.40 -1.13
CA VAL A 30 1.43 -9.50 -2.17
C VAL A 30 1.65 -8.04 -1.79
N VAL A 31 1.37 -7.67 -0.54
CA VAL A 31 1.57 -6.29 -0.07
C VAL A 31 3.05 -5.92 -0.17
N ASP A 32 3.94 -6.80 0.28
CA ASP A 32 5.38 -6.56 0.17
C ASP A 32 5.81 -6.36 -1.29
N ALA A 33 5.32 -7.22 -2.19
CA ALA A 33 5.67 -7.13 -3.60
C ALA A 33 5.16 -5.83 -4.22
N ALA A 34 3.93 -5.42 -3.90
CA ALA A 34 3.37 -4.18 -4.41
C ALA A 34 4.16 -2.96 -3.89
N ILE A 35 4.53 -2.97 -2.63
CA ILE A 35 5.33 -1.87 -2.07
C ILE A 35 6.70 -1.83 -2.75
N GLN A 36 7.41 -2.95 -2.85
CA GLN A 36 8.78 -2.98 -3.37
C GLN A 36 8.85 -2.74 -4.87
N HIS A 37 7.91 -3.28 -5.64
CA HIS A 37 8.00 -3.27 -7.10
C HIS A 37 7.16 -2.19 -7.76
N VAL A 38 6.19 -1.63 -7.06
CA VAL A 38 5.32 -0.58 -7.61
C VAL A 38 5.48 0.74 -6.86
N LEU A 39 5.28 0.74 -5.54
CA LEU A 39 5.29 1.97 -4.77
C LEU A 39 6.68 2.59 -4.65
N VAL A 40 7.69 1.79 -4.36
CA VAL A 40 9.07 2.30 -4.22
C VAL A 40 9.58 2.94 -5.52
N PRO A 41 9.40 2.32 -6.70
CA PRO A 41 9.84 2.96 -7.94
C PRO A 41 8.99 4.16 -8.36
N LEU A 42 7.68 4.10 -8.17
CA LEU A 42 6.77 5.11 -8.71
C LEU A 42 6.40 6.22 -7.73
N GLY A 43 6.33 5.92 -6.44
CA GLY A 43 5.91 6.91 -5.46
C GLY A 43 4.57 7.53 -5.84
N ILE A 44 4.51 8.87 -5.84
CA ILE A 44 3.28 9.59 -6.15
C ILE A 44 2.78 9.32 -7.58
N ASP A 45 3.65 8.86 -8.48
CA ASP A 45 3.26 8.55 -9.85
C ASP A 45 2.32 7.34 -9.94
N ILE A 46 2.11 6.60 -8.86
CA ILE A 46 1.07 5.57 -8.84
C ILE A 46 -0.30 6.17 -9.19
N CYS A 47 -0.51 7.45 -8.90
CA CYS A 47 -1.79 8.12 -9.17
C CYS A 47 -2.07 8.32 -10.65
N ALA A 48 -1.06 8.16 -11.52
CA ALA A 48 -1.23 8.16 -12.96
C ALA A 48 -1.51 6.76 -13.54
N SER A 49 -1.73 5.76 -12.67
CA SER A 49 -1.92 4.38 -13.05
C SER A 49 -3.09 3.77 -12.28
N GLU A 50 -3.39 2.50 -12.55
CA GLU A 50 -4.41 1.76 -11.80
C GLU A 50 -4.03 1.54 -10.33
N TRP A 51 -2.75 1.73 -9.98
CA TRP A 51 -2.22 1.42 -8.66
C TRP A 51 -2.49 2.48 -7.62
N GLY A 52 -2.92 3.66 -8.01
CA GLY A 52 -3.08 4.74 -7.04
C GLY A 52 -4.24 5.65 -7.30
N LYS A 53 -4.63 6.35 -6.23
CA LYS A 53 -5.69 7.34 -6.30
C LYS A 53 -5.45 8.40 -5.23
N SER A 54 -5.60 9.66 -5.61
CA SER A 54 -5.65 10.75 -4.63
C SER A 54 -7.03 10.80 -4.01
N LEU A 55 -7.09 10.82 -2.69
CA LEU A 55 -8.34 10.98 -1.95
C LEU A 55 -8.56 12.45 -1.55
N GLY A 56 -7.65 13.33 -1.98
CA GLY A 56 -7.72 14.75 -1.66
C GLY A 56 -7.03 15.10 -0.36
N GLN A 57 -6.62 16.36 -0.23
CA GLN A 57 -6.02 16.91 0.99
C GLN A 57 -4.78 16.16 1.47
N GLY A 58 -4.00 15.64 0.53
CA GLY A 58 -2.73 14.97 0.84
C GLY A 58 -2.84 13.51 1.23
N LEU A 59 -4.04 12.93 1.18
CA LEU A 59 -4.24 11.51 1.43
C LEU A 59 -4.32 10.77 0.11
N TYR A 60 -3.61 9.64 0.04
CA TYR A 60 -3.53 8.81 -1.16
C TYR A 60 -3.77 7.35 -0.80
N GLU A 61 -4.21 6.56 -1.78
CA GLU A 61 -4.31 5.12 -1.57
C GLU A 61 -3.55 4.37 -2.65
N LEU A 62 -2.80 3.37 -2.22
CA LEU A 62 -2.23 2.34 -3.10
C LEU A 62 -3.30 1.26 -3.22
N ARG A 63 -3.70 0.95 -4.46
CA ARG A 63 -4.79 0.01 -4.75
C ARG A 63 -4.20 -1.28 -5.28
N ILE A 64 -4.21 -2.33 -4.46
CA ILE A 64 -3.65 -3.62 -4.82
C ILE A 64 -4.79 -4.52 -5.25
N ARG A 65 -4.90 -4.74 -6.58
CA ARG A 65 -5.95 -5.53 -7.20
C ARG A 65 -5.40 -6.67 -8.04
N ARG A 66 -4.09 -6.85 -8.05
CA ARG A 66 -3.41 -7.89 -8.82
C ARG A 66 -2.86 -8.94 -7.88
N ASN A 67 -2.85 -10.21 -8.32
CA ASN A 67 -2.26 -11.26 -7.51
C ASN A 67 -0.73 -11.22 -7.57
N LEU A 68 -0.09 -12.03 -6.73
CA LEU A 68 1.35 -12.05 -6.62
C LEU A 68 2.03 -12.41 -7.93
N GLU A 69 1.50 -13.40 -8.65
CA GLU A 69 2.06 -13.80 -9.93
C GLU A 69 2.13 -12.64 -10.91
N THR A 70 1.03 -11.90 -11.05
CA THR A 70 0.96 -10.75 -11.97
C THR A 70 1.96 -9.67 -11.58
N ILE A 71 2.06 -9.35 -10.30
CA ILE A 71 2.98 -8.31 -9.84
C ILE A 71 4.43 -8.69 -10.16
N LEU A 72 4.81 -9.93 -9.86
CA LEU A 72 6.18 -10.37 -10.09
C LEU A 72 6.52 -10.48 -11.58
N ARG A 73 5.57 -10.90 -12.40
CA ARG A 73 5.81 -11.01 -13.85
C ARG A 73 5.93 -9.65 -14.52
N GLU A 74 5.12 -8.68 -14.11
CA GLU A 74 5.08 -7.37 -14.77
C GLU A 74 6.06 -6.36 -14.17
N TYR A 75 6.34 -6.44 -12.87
CA TYR A 75 7.10 -5.41 -12.17
C TYR A 75 8.31 -5.93 -11.41
N GLY A 76 8.37 -7.22 -11.14
CA GLY A 76 9.41 -7.82 -10.30
C GLY A 76 10.29 -8.80 -11.05
N SER A 77 10.47 -9.98 -10.46
CA SER A 77 11.33 -11.05 -10.98
C SER A 77 10.48 -12.20 -11.51
N PRO A 78 10.21 -12.25 -12.83
CA PRO A 78 9.38 -13.32 -13.39
C PRO A 78 9.88 -14.72 -13.09
N GLU A 79 11.19 -14.90 -13.03
CA GLU A 79 11.79 -16.21 -12.77
C GLU A 79 11.53 -16.72 -11.35
N SER A 80 11.23 -15.86 -10.41
CA SER A 80 10.94 -16.29 -9.04
C SER A 80 9.53 -16.86 -8.87
N VAL A 81 8.65 -16.65 -9.86
CA VAL A 81 7.24 -17.06 -9.78
C VAL A 81 7.11 -18.58 -9.66
N GLU A 82 7.94 -19.33 -10.37
CA GLU A 82 7.85 -20.78 -10.40
C GLU A 82 8.15 -21.44 -9.06
N SER A 83 8.91 -20.77 -8.20
CA SER A 83 9.25 -21.31 -6.87
C SER A 83 8.17 -21.04 -5.81
N LEU A 84 7.12 -20.28 -6.14
CA LEU A 84 6.08 -19.93 -5.18
C LEU A 84 4.97 -20.96 -5.15
N PRO A 85 4.37 -21.19 -3.98
CA PRO A 85 3.18 -22.05 -3.88
C PRO A 85 2.03 -21.54 -4.75
N ASN A 86 1.33 -22.45 -5.43
CA ASN A 86 0.21 -22.06 -6.29
C ASN A 86 -0.86 -21.25 -5.55
N ARG A 87 -1.14 -21.61 -4.29
CA ARG A 87 -2.14 -20.90 -3.50
C ARG A 87 -1.76 -19.45 -3.25
N TRP A 88 -0.46 -19.11 -3.27
CA TRP A 88 0.01 -17.73 -3.13
C TRP A 88 -0.07 -16.97 -4.44
N ARG A 89 0.33 -17.63 -5.53
CA ARG A 89 0.45 -17.00 -6.84
C ARG A 89 -0.89 -16.45 -7.34
N LYS A 90 -1.98 -17.19 -7.09
CA LYS A 90 -3.28 -16.90 -7.68
C LYS A 90 -4.30 -16.40 -6.67
N LYS A 91 -3.89 -16.11 -5.45
CA LYS A 91 -4.80 -15.61 -4.44
C LYS A 91 -5.43 -14.30 -4.88
N ARG A 92 -6.76 -14.23 -4.79
CA ARG A 92 -7.47 -12.99 -5.11
C ARG A 92 -7.17 -11.94 -4.03
N ILE A 93 -6.85 -10.73 -4.47
CA ILE A 93 -6.43 -9.64 -3.59
C ILE A 93 -7.26 -8.40 -3.90
N LEU A 94 -7.70 -7.72 -2.87
CA LEU A 94 -8.33 -6.42 -2.98
C LEU A 94 -8.01 -5.64 -1.72
N ILE A 95 -6.85 -4.98 -1.74
CA ILE A 95 -6.30 -4.28 -0.56
C ILE A 95 -6.05 -2.82 -0.91
N ARG A 96 -6.29 -1.94 0.07
CA ARG A 96 -5.97 -0.51 0.01
C ARG A 96 -4.93 -0.20 1.06
N ILE A 97 -3.87 0.50 0.69
CA ILE A 97 -2.87 1.02 1.63
C ILE A 97 -2.97 2.54 1.59
N TYR A 98 -3.27 3.15 2.73
CA TYR A 98 -3.39 4.60 2.83
C TYR A 98 -2.03 5.20 3.15
N CYS A 99 -1.67 6.26 2.43
CA CYS A 99 -0.35 6.86 2.57
C CYS A 99 -0.38 8.35 2.23
N THR A 100 0.73 9.02 2.53
CA THR A 100 1.01 10.35 2.04
C THR A 100 2.45 10.41 1.56
N PHE A 101 2.77 11.43 0.79
CA PHE A 101 4.11 11.64 0.24
C PHE A 101 4.64 12.95 0.81
N TYR A 102 5.90 12.96 1.24
CA TYR A 102 6.49 14.17 1.79
C TYR A 102 8.00 14.18 1.61
N GLY A 103 8.60 15.35 1.87
CA GLY A 103 10.04 15.48 1.85
C GLY A 103 10.65 15.08 0.53
N ASP A 104 11.87 14.60 0.58
CA ASP A 104 12.58 14.14 -0.61
C ASP A 104 12.29 12.66 -0.83
N ARG A 105 11.19 12.39 -1.53
CA ARG A 105 10.77 11.04 -1.93
C ARG A 105 10.52 10.08 -0.77
N VAL A 106 9.72 10.52 0.19
CA VAL A 106 9.31 9.65 1.29
C VAL A 106 7.83 9.31 1.16
N VAL A 107 7.51 8.03 1.28
CA VAL A 107 6.14 7.54 1.37
C VAL A 107 5.89 7.16 2.82
N LEU A 108 4.90 7.79 3.44
CA LEU A 108 4.52 7.49 4.81
C LEU A 108 3.26 6.63 4.80
N LEU A 109 3.38 5.39 5.29
CA LEU A 109 2.25 4.46 5.37
C LEU A 109 1.43 4.75 6.62
N LEU A 110 0.14 5.00 6.43
CA LEU A 110 -0.77 5.45 7.49
C LEU A 110 -1.72 4.35 7.96
N GLY A 111 -2.09 3.44 7.08
CA GLY A 111 -3.03 2.39 7.40
C GLY A 111 -3.30 1.48 6.23
N GLY A 112 -4.17 0.49 6.45
CA GLY A 112 -4.54 -0.44 5.41
C GLY A 112 -5.94 -0.99 5.62
N TYR A 113 -6.49 -1.56 4.55
CA TYR A 113 -7.86 -2.05 4.52
C TYR A 113 -7.96 -3.23 3.56
N ASN A 114 -8.49 -4.36 4.05
CA ASN A 114 -8.72 -5.54 3.22
C ASN A 114 -10.18 -5.53 2.76
N LYS A 115 -10.40 -5.03 1.55
CA LYS A 115 -11.75 -4.83 1.00
C LYS A 115 -12.45 -6.15 0.69
N LEU A 116 -11.71 -7.24 0.44
CA LEU A 116 -12.35 -8.55 0.23
C LEU A 116 -13.05 -9.06 1.48
N ARG A 117 -12.45 -8.80 2.66
CA ARG A 117 -13.02 -9.27 3.93
C ARG A 117 -14.14 -8.40 4.45
N ALA A 118 -14.14 -7.12 4.09
CA ALA A 118 -15.14 -6.16 4.55
C ALA A 118 -15.54 -5.25 3.39
N PRO A 119 -16.30 -5.76 2.40
CA PRO A 119 -16.50 -5.07 1.12
C PRO A 119 -17.49 -3.93 1.12
N SER A 120 -18.18 -3.65 2.22
CA SER A 120 -19.23 -2.62 2.21
C SER A 120 -18.63 -1.23 1.99
N GLN A 121 -19.38 -0.39 1.30
CA GLN A 121 -19.02 1.01 1.08
C GLN A 121 -18.91 1.76 2.40
N LYS A 122 -19.78 1.42 3.36
CA LYS A 122 -19.73 2.01 4.69
C LYS A 122 -18.43 1.74 5.41
N GLN A 123 -17.93 0.50 5.30
CA GLN A 123 -16.65 0.13 5.91
C GLN A 123 -15.50 0.85 5.23
N GLU A 124 -15.53 0.95 3.91
CA GLU A 124 -14.51 1.68 3.17
C GLU A 124 -14.43 3.13 3.60
N GLN A 125 -15.58 3.80 3.74
CA GLN A 125 -15.62 5.20 4.17
C GLN A 125 -15.09 5.36 5.60
N LYS A 126 -15.36 4.40 6.46
CA LYS A 126 -14.84 4.39 7.82
C LYS A 126 -13.33 4.29 7.85
N GLU A 127 -12.76 3.44 6.99
CA GLU A 127 -11.31 3.27 6.90
C GLU A 127 -10.64 4.54 6.35
N ILE A 128 -11.24 5.17 5.35
CA ILE A 128 -10.72 6.44 4.80
C ILE A 128 -10.75 7.53 5.89
N LYS A 129 -11.83 7.61 6.64
CA LYS A 129 -11.95 8.58 7.72
C LYS A 129 -10.87 8.37 8.79
N ALA A 130 -10.59 7.12 9.13
CA ALA A 130 -9.53 6.79 10.08
C ALA A 130 -8.16 7.21 9.54
N ALA A 131 -7.90 6.96 8.26
CA ALA A 131 -6.64 7.36 7.63
C ALA A 131 -6.48 8.88 7.62
N ARG A 132 -7.56 9.64 7.38
CA ARG A 132 -7.51 11.11 7.45
C ARG A 132 -7.17 11.60 8.85
N ALA A 133 -7.73 10.97 9.88
CA ALA A 133 -7.43 11.33 11.27
C ALA A 133 -5.97 11.05 11.59
N THR A 134 -5.43 9.92 11.09
CA THR A 134 -4.03 9.56 11.26
C THR A 134 -3.12 10.59 10.57
N LEU A 135 -3.47 10.98 9.34
CA LEU A 135 -2.71 12.00 8.62
C LEU A 135 -2.72 13.34 9.36
N ALA A 136 -3.88 13.74 9.89
CA ALA A 136 -3.99 14.97 10.67
C ALA A 136 -3.10 14.93 11.91
N SER A 137 -3.05 13.78 12.59
CA SER A 137 -2.17 13.58 13.73
C SER A 137 -0.71 13.76 13.34
N TRP A 138 -0.29 13.17 12.21
CA TRP A 138 1.07 13.31 11.73
C TRP A 138 1.41 14.77 11.42
N HIS A 139 0.51 15.48 10.74
CA HIS A 139 0.72 16.89 10.41
C HIS A 139 0.92 17.74 11.66
N ARG A 140 0.14 17.49 12.71
CA ARG A 140 0.31 18.22 13.99
C ARG A 140 1.70 18.03 14.58
N GLN A 141 2.25 16.82 14.45
CA GLN A 141 3.60 16.53 14.96
C GLN A 141 4.69 17.22 14.14
N GLN A 142 4.43 17.50 12.87
CA GLN A 142 5.39 18.16 11.99
C GLN A 142 5.38 19.69 12.15
N SER A 143 4.45 20.23 12.90
CA SER A 143 4.27 21.69 13.03
C SER A 143 5.20 22.35 14.03
N TYR A 144 6.12 21.63 14.62
CA TYR A 144 7.05 22.17 15.62
C TYR A 144 8.41 22.45 15.07
#